data_9e3d9cc551cfc51481d4468102a2a625
#
_entry.id   9e3d9cc551cfc51481d4468102a2a625
#
_cell.length_a   1.000
_cell.length_b   1.000
_cell.length_c   1.000
_cell.angle_alpha   90.00
_cell.angle_beta   90.00
_cell.angle_gamma   90.00
#
_symmetry.space_group_name_H-M   'P 1'
#
loop_
_entity.id
_entity.type
_entity.pdbx_description
1 polymer ?
#
loop_
_entity_poly.entity_id
_entity_poly.type
_entity_poly.pdbx_seq_one_letter_code
_entity_poly.pdbx_strand_id
1 'polypeptide(L)'
;MSQVLIITGASRGIGAATARLAASAGYSVCVNYRQNQEAANRVVADIEAAGGKAVAVAGDVAVESDVVRLFETSDRVLGRLHGLVNNAGILETQMRVEAMSAARLHRVLATNVVGAFICAREAVRRLSTKHG
;
A
#
# COMPACT_ATOMS: atom_id res chain seq x y z
N MET A 1 -0.86 -22.66 2.09
CA MET A 1 -0.14 -21.37 2.18
C MET A 1 -1.10 -20.25 1.84
N SER A 2 -1.09 -19.19 2.63
CA SER A 2 -1.96 -18.06 2.34
C SER A 2 -1.42 -17.23 1.17
N GLN A 3 -2.34 -16.64 0.41
CA GLN A 3 -1.99 -15.69 -0.63
C GLN A 3 -1.64 -14.34 0.00
N VAL A 4 -0.75 -13.60 -0.64
CA VAL A 4 -0.20 -12.34 -0.10
C VAL A 4 -0.73 -11.16 -0.89
N LEU A 5 -1.26 -10.18 -0.17
CA LEU A 5 -1.68 -8.89 -0.72
C LEU A 5 -0.84 -7.76 -0.14
N ILE A 6 -0.44 -6.83 -0.98
CA ILE A 6 0.03 -5.51 -0.54
C ILE A 6 -1.11 -4.54 -0.72
N ILE A 7 -1.40 -3.77 0.32
CA ILE A 7 -2.41 -2.70 0.27
C ILE A 7 -1.70 -1.39 0.61
N THR A 8 -1.62 -0.47 -0.34
CA THR A 8 -1.01 0.82 -0.08
C THR A 8 -1.98 1.75 0.65
N GLY A 9 -1.46 2.61 1.52
CA GLY A 9 -2.27 3.53 2.30
C GLY A 9 -3.27 2.82 3.21
N ALA A 10 -2.85 1.74 3.87
CA ALA A 10 -3.74 0.83 4.59
C ALA A 10 -3.84 1.09 6.09
N SER A 11 -3.31 2.22 6.58
CA SER A 11 -3.35 2.51 8.02
C SER A 11 -4.71 3.03 8.50
N ARG A 12 -5.56 3.47 7.58
CA ARG A 12 -6.87 4.04 7.91
C ARG A 12 -7.84 3.93 6.74
N GLY A 13 -9.10 4.29 6.99
CA GLY A 13 -10.12 4.41 5.95
C GLY A 13 -10.36 3.14 5.16
N ILE A 14 -10.54 3.28 3.86
CA ILE A 14 -10.85 2.18 2.95
C ILE A 14 -9.75 1.13 2.95
N GLY A 15 -8.48 1.57 2.95
CA GLY A 15 -7.34 0.65 2.96
C GLY A 15 -7.30 -0.22 4.20
N ALA A 16 -7.54 0.36 5.38
CA ALA A 16 -7.57 -0.39 6.64
C ALA A 16 -8.73 -1.39 6.67
N ALA A 17 -9.92 -0.97 6.23
CA ALA A 17 -11.08 -1.84 6.14
C ALA A 17 -10.82 -3.00 5.17
N THR A 18 -10.21 -2.71 4.02
CA THR A 18 -9.84 -3.71 3.02
C THR A 18 -8.83 -4.70 3.60
N ALA A 19 -7.84 -4.22 4.34
CA ALA A 19 -6.82 -5.07 4.96
C ALA A 19 -7.44 -6.07 5.93
N ARG A 20 -8.34 -5.60 6.81
CA ARG A 20 -9.03 -6.47 7.78
C ARG A 20 -9.90 -7.48 7.07
N LEU A 21 -10.64 -7.06 6.05
CA LEU A 21 -11.52 -7.93 5.29
C LEU A 21 -10.74 -9.00 4.51
N ALA A 22 -9.66 -8.60 3.86
CA ALA A 22 -8.79 -9.52 3.12
C ALA A 22 -8.19 -10.58 4.05
N ALA A 23 -7.72 -10.15 5.22
CA ALA A 23 -7.17 -11.07 6.21
C ALA A 23 -8.23 -12.08 6.69
N SER A 24 -9.47 -11.62 6.88
CA SER A 24 -10.56 -12.51 7.26
C SER A 24 -10.91 -13.53 6.17
N ALA A 25 -10.58 -13.22 4.93
CA ALA A 25 -10.73 -14.13 3.79
C ALA A 25 -9.52 -15.06 3.59
N GLY A 26 -8.53 -14.98 4.46
CA GLY A 26 -7.37 -15.88 4.45
C GLY A 26 -6.10 -15.32 3.83
N TYR A 27 -6.10 -14.08 3.39
CA TYR A 27 -4.88 -13.45 2.85
C TYR A 27 -3.92 -13.04 3.96
N SER A 28 -2.63 -13.16 3.69
CA SER A 28 -1.60 -12.45 4.46
C SER A 28 -1.47 -11.05 3.88
N VAL A 29 -1.43 -10.04 4.72
CA VAL A 29 -1.56 -8.65 4.28
C VAL A 29 -0.33 -7.82 4.66
N CYS A 30 0.26 -7.17 3.67
CA CYS A 30 1.26 -6.13 3.88
C CYS A 30 0.53 -4.79 3.97
N VAL A 31 0.53 -4.20 5.14
CA VAL A 31 -0.14 -2.93 5.45
C VAL A 31 0.88 -1.82 5.25
N ASN A 32 0.81 -1.15 4.11
CA ASN A 32 1.67 0.00 3.85
C ASN A 32 1.08 1.25 4.48
N TYR A 33 1.94 2.07 5.07
CA TYR A 33 1.58 3.37 5.60
C TYR A 33 2.68 4.38 5.30
N ARG A 34 2.33 5.66 5.29
CA ARG A 34 3.30 6.73 5.04
C ARG A 34 3.86 7.29 6.34
N GLN A 35 3.03 7.70 7.26
CA GLN A 35 3.44 8.40 8.49
C GLN A 35 2.84 7.83 9.76
N ASN A 36 1.63 7.33 9.72
CA ASN A 36 0.92 6.93 10.93
C ASN A 36 1.20 5.47 11.29
N GLN A 37 2.36 5.24 11.89
CA GLN A 37 2.80 3.91 12.32
C GLN A 37 1.85 3.30 13.34
N GLU A 38 1.35 4.10 14.26
CA GLU A 38 0.44 3.64 15.32
C GLU A 38 -0.85 3.08 14.75
N ALA A 39 -1.44 3.78 13.77
CA ALA A 39 -2.64 3.32 13.11
C ALA A 39 -2.38 2.04 12.31
N ALA A 40 -1.25 1.95 11.61
CA ALA A 40 -0.88 0.75 10.86
C ALA A 40 -0.68 -0.43 11.81
N ASN A 41 -0.02 -0.22 12.94
CA ASN A 41 0.19 -1.25 13.94
C ASN A 41 -1.12 -1.76 14.54
N ARG A 42 -2.12 -0.89 14.69
CA ARG A 42 -3.46 -1.31 15.14
C ARG A 42 -4.15 -2.21 14.12
N VAL A 43 -4.03 -1.91 12.83
CA VAL A 43 -4.57 -2.77 11.77
C VAL A 43 -3.93 -4.16 11.85
N VAL A 44 -2.61 -4.20 11.97
CA VAL A 44 -1.87 -5.46 12.09
C VAL A 44 -2.30 -6.22 13.35
N ALA A 45 -2.39 -5.52 14.49
CA ALA A 45 -2.82 -6.15 15.75
C ALA A 45 -4.22 -6.75 15.65
N ASP A 46 -5.16 -6.03 15.02
CA ASP A 46 -6.52 -6.52 14.82
C ASP A 46 -6.54 -7.79 13.94
N ILE A 47 -5.72 -7.80 12.89
CA ILE A 47 -5.60 -8.96 12.00
C ILE A 47 -5.03 -10.14 12.76
N GLU A 48 -3.97 -9.93 13.52
CA GLU A 48 -3.31 -11.00 14.29
C GLU A 48 -4.22 -11.54 15.41
N ALA A 49 -4.97 -10.65 16.07
CA ALA A 49 -5.92 -11.05 17.11
C ALA A 49 -7.04 -11.93 16.55
N ALA A 50 -7.37 -11.77 15.29
CA ALA A 50 -8.37 -12.60 14.59
C ALA A 50 -7.77 -13.87 13.96
N GLY A 51 -6.47 -14.14 14.20
CA GLY A 51 -5.79 -15.34 13.69
C GLY A 51 -5.14 -15.18 12.34
N GLY A 52 -5.12 -13.97 11.78
CA GLY A 52 -4.50 -13.69 10.49
C GLY A 52 -3.03 -13.34 10.59
N LYS A 53 -2.41 -13.08 9.44
CA LYS A 53 -1.01 -12.68 9.34
C LYS A 53 -0.91 -11.35 8.60
N ALA A 54 -0.15 -10.42 9.18
CA ALA A 54 0.05 -9.12 8.57
C ALA A 54 1.38 -8.51 9.01
N VAL A 55 1.89 -7.57 8.23
CA VAL A 55 3.07 -6.78 8.56
C VAL A 55 2.81 -5.32 8.16
N ALA A 56 3.28 -4.40 8.98
CA ALA A 56 3.21 -2.97 8.67
C ALA A 56 4.54 -2.52 8.07
N VAL A 57 4.51 -1.86 6.92
CA VAL A 57 5.71 -1.39 6.24
C VAL A 57 5.56 0.07 5.84
N ALA A 58 6.43 0.91 6.36
CA ALA A 58 6.48 2.32 6.03
C ALA A 58 6.96 2.53 4.58
N GLY A 59 6.40 3.51 3.90
CA GLY A 59 6.86 3.91 2.59
C GLY A 59 5.92 4.90 1.95
N ASP A 60 6.51 5.91 1.31
CA ASP A 60 5.76 6.89 0.51
C ASP A 60 5.74 6.40 -0.94
N VAL A 61 4.54 6.14 -1.47
CA VAL A 61 4.42 5.62 -2.85
C VAL A 61 4.90 6.62 -3.90
N ALA A 62 5.02 7.89 -3.55
CA ALA A 62 5.60 8.91 -4.44
C ALA A 62 7.13 8.81 -4.53
N VAL A 63 7.77 8.00 -3.69
CA VAL A 63 9.22 7.81 -3.65
C VAL A 63 9.55 6.41 -4.15
N GLU A 64 10.21 6.33 -5.32
CA GLU A 64 10.48 5.05 -5.97
C GLU A 64 11.23 4.06 -5.08
N SER A 65 12.28 4.51 -4.40
CA SER A 65 13.06 3.63 -3.51
C SER A 65 12.23 3.08 -2.35
N ASP A 66 11.26 3.86 -1.86
CA ASP A 66 10.35 3.39 -0.82
C ASP A 66 9.44 2.27 -1.34
N VAL A 67 8.96 2.42 -2.57
CA VAL A 67 8.11 1.39 -3.20
C VAL A 67 8.90 0.09 -3.40
N VAL A 68 10.10 0.18 -3.93
CA VAL A 68 10.95 -1.01 -4.12
C VAL A 68 11.18 -1.71 -2.78
N ARG A 69 11.54 -0.95 -1.73
CA ARG A 69 11.75 -1.51 -0.39
C ARG A 69 10.47 -2.15 0.16
N LEU A 70 9.32 -1.53 -0.07
CA LEU A 70 8.02 -2.07 0.36
C LEU A 70 7.79 -3.47 -0.21
N PHE A 71 7.98 -3.62 -1.52
CA PHE A 71 7.76 -4.90 -2.18
C PHE A 71 8.81 -5.94 -1.78
N GLU A 72 10.07 -5.53 -1.63
CA GLU A 72 11.14 -6.42 -1.16
C GLU A 72 10.88 -6.91 0.27
N THR A 73 10.41 -6.03 1.15
CA THR A 73 10.09 -6.38 2.53
C THR A 73 8.92 -7.36 2.57
N SER A 74 7.88 -7.11 1.78
CA SER A 74 6.75 -8.02 1.68
C SER A 74 7.19 -9.40 1.19
N ASP A 75 8.02 -9.46 0.15
CA ASP A 75 8.56 -10.72 -0.37
C ASP A 75 9.30 -11.49 0.72
N ARG A 76 10.14 -10.80 1.49
CA ARG A 76 10.95 -11.43 2.53
C ARG A 76 10.12 -11.92 3.72
N VAL A 77 9.14 -11.13 4.15
CA VAL A 77 8.39 -11.41 5.38
C VAL A 77 7.17 -12.30 5.13
N LEU A 78 6.46 -12.08 4.04
CA LEU A 78 5.20 -12.76 3.75
C LEU A 78 5.29 -13.79 2.64
N GLY A 79 6.32 -13.70 1.80
CA GLY A 79 6.50 -14.60 0.68
C GLY A 79 5.96 -14.04 -0.63
N ARG A 80 5.71 -14.93 -1.57
CA ARG A 80 5.33 -14.57 -2.94
C ARG A 80 4.06 -13.72 -2.99
N LEU A 81 4.12 -12.61 -3.70
CA LEU A 81 2.99 -11.71 -3.89
C LEU A 81 1.93 -12.33 -4.79
N HIS A 82 0.67 -12.14 -4.42
CA HIS A 82 -0.49 -12.60 -5.19
C HIS A 82 -1.39 -11.46 -5.67
N GLY A 83 -1.30 -10.29 -5.06
CA GLY A 83 -2.11 -9.16 -5.48
C GLY A 83 -1.66 -7.84 -4.88
N LEU A 84 -2.11 -6.76 -5.51
CA LEU A 84 -1.88 -5.39 -5.06
C LEU A 84 -3.20 -4.64 -5.04
N VAL A 85 -3.48 -3.98 -3.93
CA VAL A 85 -4.57 -3.01 -3.84
C VAL A 85 -3.93 -1.61 -3.83
N ASN A 86 -4.06 -0.92 -4.92
CA ASN A 86 -3.47 0.40 -5.14
C ASN A 86 -4.41 1.46 -4.57
N ASN A 87 -4.37 1.62 -3.24
CA ASN A 87 -5.32 2.46 -2.51
C ASN A 87 -4.74 3.80 -2.06
N ALA A 88 -3.41 3.93 -1.96
CA ALA A 88 -2.80 5.17 -1.50
C ALA A 88 -3.18 6.35 -2.39
N GLY A 89 -3.57 7.43 -1.76
CA GLY A 89 -3.92 8.66 -2.45
C GLY A 89 -3.98 9.81 -1.47
N ILE A 90 -3.81 11.02 -1.97
CA ILE A 90 -3.94 12.24 -1.17
C ILE A 90 -4.93 13.18 -1.81
N LEU A 91 -5.63 13.91 -0.96
CA LEU A 91 -6.41 15.09 -1.33
C LEU A 91 -5.88 16.23 -0.50
N GLU A 92 -5.66 17.37 -1.12
CA GLU A 92 -5.32 18.58 -0.41
C GLU A 92 -6.56 19.45 -0.26
N THR A 93 -6.46 20.52 0.52
CA THR A 93 -7.58 21.44 0.76
C THR A 93 -8.22 21.82 -0.58
N GLN A 94 -9.53 21.72 -0.63
CA GLN A 94 -10.29 22.10 -1.82
C GLN A 94 -10.02 23.55 -2.18
N MET A 95 -9.74 23.80 -3.48
CA MET A 95 -9.51 25.15 -3.98
C MET A 95 -9.83 25.26 -5.46
N ARG A 96 -9.98 26.48 -5.91
CA ARG A 96 -10.22 26.76 -7.33
C ARG A 96 -8.96 26.49 -8.15
N VAL A 97 -9.16 26.04 -9.40
CA VAL A 97 -8.04 25.69 -10.30
C VAL A 97 -7.06 26.85 -10.47
N GLU A 98 -7.56 28.06 -10.61
CA GLU A 98 -6.71 29.24 -10.83
C GLU A 98 -5.83 29.62 -9.62
N ALA A 99 -6.11 29.05 -8.46
CA ALA A 99 -5.32 29.26 -7.25
C ALA A 99 -4.30 28.15 -7.00
N MET A 100 -4.29 27.08 -7.80
CA MET A 100 -3.41 25.94 -7.56
C MET A 100 -1.97 26.22 -7.97
N SER A 101 -1.02 25.87 -7.12
CA SER A 101 0.40 25.95 -7.44
C SER A 101 0.88 24.70 -8.19
N ALA A 102 1.96 24.84 -8.95
CA ALA A 102 2.59 23.69 -9.60
C ALA A 102 3.08 22.68 -8.57
N ALA A 103 3.62 23.13 -7.43
CA ALA A 103 4.08 22.25 -6.36
C ALA A 103 2.95 21.37 -5.83
N ARG A 104 1.76 21.95 -5.61
CA ARG A 104 0.58 21.19 -5.19
C ARG A 104 0.18 20.15 -6.22
N LEU A 105 0.14 20.53 -7.49
CA LEU A 105 -0.22 19.61 -8.57
C LEU A 105 0.78 18.44 -8.64
N HIS A 106 2.07 18.74 -8.55
CA HIS A 106 3.10 17.70 -8.55
C HIS A 106 2.96 16.74 -7.38
N ARG A 107 2.66 17.25 -6.17
CA ARG A 107 2.47 16.39 -4.99
C ARG A 107 1.30 15.42 -5.18
N VAL A 108 0.17 15.93 -5.64
CA VAL A 108 -1.03 15.12 -5.83
C VAL A 108 -0.81 14.07 -6.91
N LEU A 109 -0.25 14.47 -8.04
CA LEU A 109 0.02 13.56 -9.16
C LEU A 109 1.11 12.55 -8.80
N ALA A 110 2.14 12.96 -8.06
CA ALA A 110 3.22 12.04 -7.65
C ALA A 110 2.67 10.87 -6.80
N THR A 111 1.75 11.15 -5.91
CA THR A 111 1.15 10.09 -5.08
C THR A 111 0.05 9.34 -5.85
N ASN A 112 -0.91 10.08 -6.41
CA ASN A 112 -2.15 9.47 -6.93
C ASN A 112 -1.96 8.82 -8.30
N VAL A 113 -0.97 9.25 -9.07
CA VAL A 113 -0.75 8.75 -10.43
C VAL A 113 0.61 8.05 -10.53
N VAL A 114 1.70 8.77 -10.34
CA VAL A 114 3.04 8.21 -10.51
C VAL A 114 3.28 7.06 -9.53
N GLY A 115 2.93 7.25 -8.25
CA GLY A 115 3.07 6.21 -7.24
C GLY A 115 2.27 4.96 -7.55
N ALA A 116 1.04 5.13 -8.04
CA ALA A 116 0.21 4.00 -8.44
C ALA A 116 0.83 3.20 -9.58
N PHE A 117 1.43 3.88 -10.58
CA PHE A 117 2.14 3.20 -11.67
C PHE A 117 3.38 2.48 -11.19
N ILE A 118 4.16 3.09 -10.30
CA ILE A 118 5.38 2.45 -9.77
C ILE A 118 5.01 1.20 -8.97
N CYS A 119 3.97 1.26 -8.13
CA CYS A 119 3.48 0.09 -7.42
C CYS A 119 2.99 -1.00 -8.38
N ALA A 120 2.24 -0.61 -9.40
CA ALA A 120 1.77 -1.55 -10.42
C ALA A 120 2.94 -2.20 -11.16
N ARG A 121 3.99 -1.44 -11.46
CA ARG A 121 5.21 -1.96 -12.10
C ARG A 121 5.85 -3.08 -11.25
N GLU A 122 6.02 -2.83 -9.95
CA GLU A 122 6.61 -3.81 -9.05
C GLU A 122 5.72 -5.04 -8.90
N ALA A 123 4.40 -4.85 -8.88
CA ALA A 123 3.46 -5.96 -8.82
C ALA A 123 3.53 -6.80 -10.10
N VAL A 124 3.54 -6.18 -11.27
CA VAL A 124 3.61 -6.89 -12.56
C VAL A 124 4.89 -7.72 -12.67
N ARG A 125 6.02 -7.17 -12.21
CA ARG A 125 7.29 -7.91 -12.21
C ARG A 125 7.21 -9.21 -11.42
N ARG A 126 6.32 -9.28 -10.42
CA ARG A 126 6.15 -10.46 -9.55
C ARG A 126 4.99 -11.35 -9.97
N LEU A 127 3.96 -10.77 -10.58
CA LEU A 127 2.73 -11.49 -10.92
C LEU A 127 2.68 -11.99 -12.36
N SER A 128 3.43 -11.34 -13.25
CA SER A 128 3.43 -11.69 -14.66
C SER A 128 4.08 -13.05 -14.91
N THR A 129 3.45 -13.88 -15.73
CA THR A 129 4.01 -15.17 -16.15
C THR A 129 5.30 -15.00 -16.96
N LYS A 130 5.54 -13.80 -17.51
CA LYS A 130 6.80 -13.49 -18.20
C LYS A 130 8.00 -13.45 -17.27
N HIS A 131 7.78 -13.22 -15.98
CA HIS A 131 8.84 -13.04 -15.00
C HIS A 131 8.90 -14.14 -13.95
N GLY A 132 8.13 -15.14 -14.14
CA GLY A 132 8.10 -16.26 -13.23
C GLY A 132 6.78 -16.70 -12.80
#